data_2448ba4d8711076c145a9c9e20e2e9c5
#
_entry.id   2448ba4d8711076c145a9c9e20e2e9c5
#
_cell.length_a   1.000
_cell.length_b   1.000
_cell.length_c   1.000
_cell.angle_alpha   90.00
_cell.angle_beta   90.00
_cell.angle_gamma   90.00
#
_symmetry.space_group_name_H-M   'P 1'
#
loop_
_entity.id
_entity.type
_entity.pdbx_description
1 polymer ?
#
loop_
_entity_poly.entity_id
_entity_poly.type
_entity_poly.pdbx_seq_one_letter_code
_entity_poly.pdbx_strand_id
1 'polypeptide(L)'
;MFARTQFDRAWAIAGMIRRMSIYDAAISKLDGTPADLHDYEGKALLIVNVASKCGLTPQYTGLEALQKQYGDRGFSVLGVPCNQFMGQEPGTAEEIQTFCSTSYGVTFPLFEKVDVNGDAQHPLYKELNAVADADGYAGDVRWNFEKFVVAPGGAVTRFGPKVTPEDAALVSTIEAALPA
;
A
#
# COMPACT_ATOMS: atom_id res chain seq x y z
N MET A 1 -24.85 -47.70 -29.17
CA MET A 1 -24.81 -47.58 -27.71
C MET A 1 -23.40 -47.19 -27.34
N PHE A 2 -23.12 -45.87 -27.29
CA PHE A 2 -21.78 -45.34 -27.08
C PHE A 2 -21.62 -44.79 -25.69
N ALA A 3 -20.71 -45.37 -24.93
CA ALA A 3 -20.31 -44.92 -23.61
C ALA A 3 -19.61 -43.53 -23.70
N ARG A 4 -20.24 -42.51 -23.17
CA ARG A 4 -19.59 -41.23 -22.95
C ARG A 4 -18.69 -41.35 -21.73
N THR A 5 -17.43 -41.19 -22.00
CA THR A 5 -16.30 -41.33 -21.10
C THR A 5 -16.25 -40.23 -20.05
N GLN A 6 -15.91 -40.63 -18.86
CA GLN A 6 -15.72 -39.91 -17.58
C GLN A 6 -14.57 -38.86 -17.59
N PHE A 7 -14.22 -38.30 -18.76
CA PHE A 7 -13.07 -37.40 -18.89
C PHE A 7 -13.37 -35.91 -18.74
N ASP A 8 -14.67 -35.53 -18.65
CA ASP A 8 -15.02 -34.09 -18.64
C ASP A 8 -15.15 -33.45 -17.26
N ARG A 9 -14.81 -34.15 -16.19
CA ARG A 9 -14.89 -33.58 -14.81
C ARG A 9 -13.54 -33.19 -14.20
N ALA A 10 -12.44 -33.51 -14.83
CA ALA A 10 -11.10 -33.23 -14.30
C ALA A 10 -10.57 -31.81 -14.60
N TRP A 11 -11.21 -31.08 -15.50
CA TRP A 11 -10.76 -29.72 -15.90
C TRP A 11 -11.36 -28.59 -15.08
N ALA A 12 -12.37 -28.86 -14.27
CA ALA A 12 -13.05 -27.83 -13.49
C ALA A 12 -12.39 -27.50 -12.14
N ILE A 13 -11.34 -28.24 -11.73
CA ILE A 13 -10.67 -28.05 -10.43
C ILE A 13 -9.28 -27.41 -10.56
N ALA A 14 -8.77 -27.23 -11.76
CA ALA A 14 -7.42 -26.70 -12.02
C ALA A 14 -7.35 -25.18 -12.26
N GLY A 15 -8.32 -24.39 -11.85
CA GLY A 15 -8.43 -23.00 -12.29
C GLY A 15 -8.73 -21.94 -11.25
N MET A 16 -8.60 -22.19 -9.95
CA MET A 16 -8.81 -21.15 -8.95
C MET A 16 -7.63 -21.08 -7.97
N ILE A 17 -6.44 -20.81 -8.48
CA ILE A 17 -5.43 -20.13 -7.66
C ILE A 17 -5.98 -18.71 -7.51
N ARG A 18 -6.72 -18.49 -6.42
CA ARG A 18 -7.15 -17.15 -6.02
C ARG A 18 -5.86 -16.33 -5.85
N ARG A 19 -5.62 -15.40 -6.77
CA ARG A 19 -4.54 -14.45 -6.62
C ARG A 19 -4.77 -13.74 -5.29
N MET A 20 -3.80 -13.75 -4.39
CA MET A 20 -3.92 -13.03 -3.13
C MET A 20 -4.23 -11.56 -3.44
N SER A 21 -5.27 -11.05 -2.82
CA SER A 21 -5.56 -9.62 -2.85
C SER A 21 -4.67 -8.93 -1.83
N ILE A 22 -4.35 -7.66 -2.03
CA ILE A 22 -3.68 -6.84 -1.01
C ILE A 22 -4.42 -6.86 0.33
N TYR A 23 -5.74 -7.03 0.29
CA TYR A 23 -6.59 -7.09 1.47
C TYR A 23 -6.45 -8.37 2.27
N ASP A 24 -5.96 -9.46 1.67
CA ASP A 24 -5.72 -10.75 2.33
C ASP A 24 -4.42 -10.74 3.16
N ALA A 25 -3.58 -9.70 3.05
CA ALA A 25 -2.32 -9.61 3.78
C ALA A 25 -2.59 -9.29 5.26
N ALA A 26 -2.15 -10.18 6.14
CA ALA A 26 -2.21 -9.94 7.59
C ALA A 26 -1.16 -8.89 7.99
N ILE A 27 -1.60 -7.83 8.63
CA ILE A 27 -0.73 -6.76 9.13
C ILE A 27 -1.30 -6.24 10.45
N SER A 28 -0.44 -5.70 11.32
CA SER A 28 -0.87 -5.03 12.54
C SER A 28 -0.81 -3.51 12.37
N LYS A 29 -1.57 -2.79 13.19
CA LYS A 29 -1.37 -1.35 13.38
C LYS A 29 -0.04 -1.09 14.05
N LEU A 30 0.44 0.14 14.00
CA LEU A 30 1.72 0.53 14.58
C LEU A 30 1.79 0.23 16.09
N ASP A 31 0.67 0.31 16.80
CA ASP A 31 0.56 -0.02 18.23
C ASP A 31 0.55 -1.54 18.53
N GLY A 32 0.66 -2.37 17.51
CA GLY A 32 0.67 -3.84 17.61
C GLY A 32 -0.73 -4.47 17.65
N THR A 33 -1.80 -3.71 17.62
CA THR A 33 -3.15 -4.27 17.53
C THR A 33 -3.41 -4.83 16.12
N PRO A 34 -4.13 -5.97 15.98
CA PRO A 34 -4.47 -6.51 14.67
C PRO A 34 -5.22 -5.49 13.82
N ALA A 35 -4.89 -5.43 12.52
CA ALA A 35 -5.64 -4.68 11.54
C ALA A 35 -6.20 -5.64 10.48
N ASP A 36 -7.36 -5.31 9.96
CA ASP A 36 -7.96 -6.00 8.83
C ASP A 36 -7.97 -5.04 7.64
N LEU A 37 -7.21 -5.36 6.59
CA LEU A 37 -7.18 -4.54 5.38
C LEU A 37 -8.52 -4.58 4.63
N HIS A 38 -9.38 -5.58 4.88
CA HIS A 38 -10.74 -5.62 4.34
C HIS A 38 -11.61 -4.45 4.84
N ASP A 39 -11.29 -3.82 5.98
CA ASP A 39 -11.95 -2.60 6.46
C ASP A 39 -11.79 -1.40 5.49
N TYR A 40 -10.82 -1.50 4.59
CA TYR A 40 -10.55 -0.48 3.58
C TYR A 40 -11.10 -0.83 2.19
N GLU A 41 -11.74 -1.99 2.02
CA GLU A 41 -12.39 -2.34 0.76
C GLU A 41 -13.44 -1.29 0.38
N GLY A 42 -13.53 -0.99 -0.91
CA GLY A 42 -14.43 0.03 -1.42
C GLY A 42 -13.95 1.47 -1.27
N LYS A 43 -12.78 1.68 -0.67
CA LYS A 43 -12.11 2.99 -0.63
C LYS A 43 -11.01 3.08 -1.69
N ALA A 44 -10.70 4.30 -2.10
CA ALA A 44 -9.43 4.59 -2.76
C ALA A 44 -8.33 4.65 -1.70
N LEU A 45 -7.20 3.97 -1.93
CA LEU A 45 -6.09 3.93 -0.97
C LEU A 45 -4.83 4.52 -1.58
N LEU A 46 -4.02 5.17 -0.75
CA LEU A 46 -2.65 5.55 -1.06
C LEU A 46 -1.71 4.86 -0.06
N ILE A 47 -1.11 3.75 -0.49
CA ILE A 47 -0.17 2.97 0.33
C ILE A 47 1.23 3.52 0.12
N VAL A 48 1.92 3.88 1.19
CA VAL A 48 3.24 4.52 1.16
C VAL A 48 4.15 3.89 2.19
N ASN A 49 5.35 3.47 1.79
CA ASN A 49 6.40 3.11 2.73
C ASN A 49 7.09 4.37 3.26
N VAL A 50 7.09 4.53 4.57
CA VAL A 50 7.48 5.79 5.22
C VAL A 50 8.70 5.65 6.11
N ALA A 51 9.38 6.77 6.35
CA ALA A 51 10.53 6.86 7.25
C ALA A 51 10.63 8.25 7.90
N SER A 52 11.15 8.29 9.13
CA SER A 52 11.25 9.50 9.95
C SER A 52 12.53 10.31 9.71
N LYS A 53 13.58 9.69 9.13
CA LYS A 53 14.92 10.28 8.97
C LYS A 53 15.41 10.28 7.51
N CYS A 54 14.51 10.59 6.58
CA CYS A 54 14.76 10.63 5.15
C CYS A 54 14.67 12.07 4.63
N GLY A 55 15.43 12.39 3.59
CA GLY A 55 15.28 13.67 2.89
C GLY A 55 13.88 13.88 2.29
N LEU A 56 13.12 12.80 2.07
CA LEU A 56 11.74 12.83 1.59
C LEU A 56 10.69 12.87 2.71
N THR A 57 11.10 12.80 3.98
CA THR A 57 10.18 12.84 5.14
C THR A 57 9.23 14.03 5.13
N PRO A 58 9.57 15.24 4.63
CA PRO A 58 8.62 16.34 4.49
C PRO A 58 7.39 16.02 3.63
N GLN A 59 7.39 14.96 2.82
CA GLN A 59 6.19 14.51 2.10
C GLN A 59 5.03 14.10 3.02
N TYR A 60 5.28 13.84 4.30
CA TYR A 60 4.20 13.64 5.28
C TYR A 60 3.19 14.79 5.30
N THR A 61 3.64 16.02 5.11
CA THR A 61 2.74 17.19 5.05
C THR A 61 1.73 17.07 3.92
N GLY A 62 2.18 16.70 2.73
CA GLY A 62 1.30 16.51 1.57
C GLY A 62 0.41 15.27 1.72
N LEU A 63 0.92 14.18 2.29
CA LEU A 63 0.12 12.98 2.57
C LEU A 63 -1.02 13.29 3.54
N GLU A 64 -0.76 14.03 4.60
CA GLU A 64 -1.79 14.46 5.55
C GLU A 64 -2.79 15.44 4.91
N ALA A 65 -2.32 16.31 4.01
CA ALA A 65 -3.22 17.19 3.26
C ALA A 65 -4.18 16.39 2.37
N LEU A 66 -3.70 15.34 1.68
CA LEU A 66 -4.55 14.43 0.90
C LEU A 66 -5.55 13.70 1.78
N GLN A 67 -5.11 13.22 2.96
CA GLN A 67 -6.01 12.55 3.92
C GLN A 67 -7.15 13.48 4.35
N LYS A 68 -6.84 14.72 4.68
CA LYS A 68 -7.85 15.72 5.09
C LYS A 68 -8.79 16.09 3.95
N GLN A 69 -8.25 16.22 2.74
CA GLN A 69 -9.03 16.63 1.57
C GLN A 69 -10.01 15.56 1.08
N TYR A 70 -9.58 14.29 1.10
CA TYR A 70 -10.32 13.20 0.47
C TYR A 70 -10.86 12.14 1.45
N GLY A 71 -10.46 12.18 2.72
CA GLY A 71 -10.82 11.18 3.72
C GLY A 71 -12.33 10.94 3.84
N ASP A 72 -13.11 12.02 3.90
CA ASP A 72 -14.57 11.96 3.97
C ASP A 72 -15.25 11.53 2.65
N ARG A 73 -14.45 11.41 1.58
CA ARG A 73 -14.91 10.98 0.25
C ARG A 73 -14.55 9.52 -0.06
N GLY A 74 -14.25 8.71 0.94
CA GLY A 74 -13.91 7.31 0.78
C GLY A 74 -12.46 7.09 0.33
N PHE A 75 -11.54 7.86 0.87
CA PHE A 75 -10.10 7.74 0.66
C PHE A 75 -9.36 7.48 1.97
N SER A 76 -8.22 6.80 1.92
CA SER A 76 -7.30 6.73 3.05
C SER A 76 -5.85 6.62 2.59
N VAL A 77 -4.96 7.36 3.23
CA VAL A 77 -3.52 7.08 3.19
C VAL A 77 -3.25 5.94 4.18
N LEU A 78 -2.42 4.98 3.79
CA LEU A 78 -1.93 3.90 4.63
C LEU A 78 -0.40 4.00 4.71
N GLY A 79 0.12 4.42 5.85
CA GLY A 79 1.56 4.55 6.08
C GLY A 79 2.16 3.27 6.64
N VAL A 80 3.20 2.75 5.97
CA VAL A 80 3.88 1.50 6.36
C VAL A 80 5.35 1.82 6.63
N PRO A 81 5.80 1.92 7.89
CA PRO A 81 7.21 2.18 8.21
C PRO A 81 8.13 1.08 7.69
N CYS A 82 9.28 1.47 7.16
CA CYS A 82 10.30 0.54 6.67
C CYS A 82 11.70 1.06 6.97
N ASN A 83 12.57 0.21 7.52
CA ASN A 83 13.94 0.57 7.90
C ASN A 83 15.01 0.09 6.90
N GLN A 84 14.60 -0.47 5.75
CA GLN A 84 15.55 -1.06 4.78
C GLN A 84 16.38 -0.04 4.00
N PHE A 85 15.93 1.21 3.94
CA PHE A 85 16.60 2.26 3.17
C PHE A 85 17.53 3.07 4.08
N MET A 86 18.79 2.66 4.15
CA MET A 86 19.85 3.26 4.97
C MET A 86 19.53 3.39 6.47
N GLY A 87 18.67 2.54 7.00
CA GLY A 87 18.28 2.60 8.41
C GLY A 87 17.58 3.90 8.81
N GLN A 88 16.79 4.48 7.89
CA GLN A 88 16.15 5.78 8.09
C GLN A 88 14.84 5.73 8.88
N GLU A 89 14.42 4.54 9.34
CA GLU A 89 13.29 4.34 10.25
C GLU A 89 13.71 3.47 11.45
N PRO A 90 14.71 3.89 12.26
CA PRO A 90 15.25 3.05 13.32
C PRO A 90 14.39 3.03 14.59
N GLY A 91 13.44 3.94 14.73
CA GLY A 91 12.63 4.13 15.93
C GLY A 91 11.74 2.94 16.29
N THR A 92 11.33 2.88 17.55
CA THR A 92 10.27 1.99 18.00
C THR A 92 8.91 2.44 17.45
N ALA A 93 7.90 1.60 17.57
CA ALA A 93 6.53 1.96 17.17
C ALA A 93 6.04 3.24 17.89
N GLU A 94 6.32 3.36 19.18
CA GLU A 94 5.95 4.53 19.97
C GLU A 94 6.70 5.80 19.51
N GLU A 95 7.99 5.70 19.23
CA GLU A 95 8.79 6.82 18.71
C GLU A 95 8.30 7.28 17.35
N ILE A 96 7.96 6.35 16.46
CA ILE A 96 7.41 6.65 15.13
C ILE A 96 6.03 7.33 15.27
N GLN A 97 5.15 6.80 16.12
CA GLN A 97 3.84 7.38 16.36
C GLN A 97 3.96 8.81 16.90
N THR A 98 4.83 9.01 17.88
CA THR A 98 5.08 10.33 18.47
C THR A 98 5.63 11.30 17.42
N PHE A 99 6.63 10.88 16.65
CA PHE A 99 7.20 11.70 15.58
C PHE A 99 6.15 12.12 14.55
N CYS A 100 5.37 11.18 14.02
CA CYS A 100 4.34 11.46 13.02
C CYS A 100 3.28 12.41 13.55
N SER A 101 2.81 12.23 14.79
CA SER A 101 1.77 13.07 15.36
C SER A 101 2.28 14.46 15.72
N THR A 102 3.45 14.58 16.36
CA THR A 102 3.96 15.87 16.84
C THR A 102 4.61 16.71 15.75
N SER A 103 5.32 16.08 14.79
CA SER A 103 6.05 16.81 13.76
C SER A 103 5.19 17.12 12.52
N TYR A 104 4.23 16.27 12.19
CA TYR A 104 3.42 16.38 10.96
C TYR A 104 1.91 16.34 11.18
N GLY A 105 1.44 16.11 12.40
CA GLY A 105 0.02 16.02 12.71
C GLY A 105 -0.69 14.90 11.96
N VAL A 106 0.00 13.80 11.69
CA VAL A 106 -0.53 12.66 10.93
C VAL A 106 -1.76 12.09 11.60
N THR A 107 -2.85 11.98 10.84
CA THR A 107 -4.13 11.40 11.25
C THR A 107 -4.48 10.12 10.53
N PHE A 108 -3.82 9.83 9.41
CA PHE A 108 -4.04 8.59 8.66
C PHE A 108 -3.44 7.37 9.38
N PRO A 109 -3.95 6.15 9.10
CA PRO A 109 -3.45 4.92 9.71
C PRO A 109 -1.97 4.67 9.45
N LEU A 110 -1.25 4.32 10.52
CA LEU A 110 0.11 3.80 10.45
C LEU A 110 0.10 2.32 10.85
N PHE A 111 0.84 1.52 10.10
CA PHE A 111 0.96 0.07 10.32
C PHE A 111 2.31 -0.29 10.92
N GLU A 112 2.47 -1.55 11.29
CA GLU A 112 3.73 -2.06 11.81
C GLU A 112 4.89 -1.87 10.82
N LYS A 113 6.09 -1.75 11.35
CA LYS A 113 7.31 -1.70 10.54
C LYS A 113 7.54 -3.05 9.89
N VAL A 114 7.69 -3.06 8.56
CA VAL A 114 7.89 -4.27 7.77
C VAL A 114 9.04 -4.12 6.79
N ASP A 115 9.53 -5.25 6.28
CA ASP A 115 10.39 -5.27 5.11
C ASP A 115 9.54 -5.24 3.85
N VAL A 116 9.87 -4.31 2.94
CA VAL A 116 9.17 -4.12 1.67
C VAL A 116 9.86 -4.83 0.52
N ASN A 117 11.10 -5.28 0.70
CA ASN A 117 11.93 -5.96 -0.29
C ASN A 117 12.64 -7.18 0.31
N GLY A 118 13.12 -8.09 -0.55
CA GLY A 118 13.96 -9.21 -0.17
C GLY A 118 13.20 -10.42 0.37
N ASP A 119 13.92 -11.35 0.99
CA ASP A 119 13.39 -12.66 1.41
C ASP A 119 12.33 -12.54 2.51
N ALA A 120 12.44 -11.52 3.37
CA ALA A 120 11.49 -11.23 4.44
C ALA A 120 10.38 -10.24 4.03
N GLN A 121 10.27 -9.96 2.73
CA GLN A 121 9.27 -9.06 2.18
C GLN A 121 7.86 -9.41 2.66
N HIS A 122 7.17 -8.42 3.20
CA HIS A 122 5.79 -8.59 3.67
C HIS A 122 4.84 -8.96 2.50
N PRO A 123 3.86 -9.85 2.71
CA PRO A 123 2.93 -10.28 1.66
C PRO A 123 2.23 -9.13 0.93
N LEU A 124 1.86 -8.05 1.63
CA LEU A 124 1.31 -6.84 1.01
C LEU A 124 2.22 -6.30 -0.10
N TYR A 125 3.53 -6.22 0.17
CA TYR A 125 4.49 -5.69 -0.80
C TYR A 125 4.85 -6.68 -1.91
N LYS A 126 4.63 -7.98 -1.71
CA LYS A 126 4.74 -8.96 -2.81
C LYS A 126 3.75 -8.66 -3.93
N GLU A 127 2.52 -8.28 -3.56
CA GLU A 127 1.49 -7.90 -4.53
C GLU A 127 1.77 -6.52 -5.13
N LEU A 128 2.14 -5.53 -4.31
CA LEU A 128 2.41 -4.17 -4.79
C LEU A 128 3.64 -4.09 -5.70
N ASN A 129 4.72 -4.79 -5.38
CA ASN A 129 5.96 -4.76 -6.15
C ASN A 129 5.83 -5.42 -7.53
N ALA A 130 4.81 -6.25 -7.74
CA ALA A 130 4.50 -6.82 -9.05
C ALA A 130 3.90 -5.80 -10.03
N VAL A 131 3.47 -4.63 -9.54
CA VAL A 131 2.86 -3.59 -10.37
C VAL A 131 3.94 -2.71 -10.99
N ALA A 132 3.85 -2.55 -12.31
CA ALA A 132 4.71 -1.62 -13.05
C ALA A 132 4.24 -0.18 -12.90
N ASP A 133 5.19 0.75 -12.83
CA ASP A 133 4.92 2.18 -12.94
C ASP A 133 4.73 2.63 -14.41
N ALA A 134 4.52 3.93 -14.63
CA ALA A 134 4.30 4.48 -15.96
C ALA A 134 5.50 4.29 -16.92
N ASP A 135 6.71 4.13 -16.37
CA ASP A 135 7.93 3.88 -17.13
C ASP A 135 8.20 2.38 -17.37
N GLY A 136 7.31 1.50 -16.89
CA GLY A 136 7.39 0.06 -17.03
C GLY A 136 8.24 -0.63 -15.95
N TYR A 137 8.67 0.07 -14.93
CA TYR A 137 9.42 -0.53 -13.82
C TYR A 137 8.49 -1.31 -12.89
N ALA A 138 8.75 -2.60 -12.71
CA ALA A 138 8.18 -3.45 -11.68
C ALA A 138 9.31 -4.12 -10.88
N GLY A 139 9.05 -4.51 -9.64
CA GLY A 139 10.03 -5.10 -8.75
C GLY A 139 10.18 -4.31 -7.46
N ASP A 140 11.34 -4.41 -6.82
CA ASP A 140 11.60 -3.84 -5.51
C ASP A 140 11.19 -2.37 -5.36
N VAL A 141 10.71 -2.00 -4.18
CA VAL A 141 10.55 -0.59 -3.78
C VAL A 141 11.92 0.08 -3.85
N ARG A 142 12.01 1.21 -4.57
CA ARG A 142 13.28 1.87 -4.87
C ARG A 142 13.85 2.72 -3.74
N TRP A 143 12.94 3.30 -2.94
CA TRP A 143 13.31 4.15 -1.81
C TRP A 143 12.12 4.40 -0.89
N ASN A 144 12.34 5.10 0.24
CA ASN A 144 11.27 5.61 1.09
C ASN A 144 10.30 6.49 0.30
N PHE A 145 9.04 6.49 0.66
CA PHE A 145 7.96 7.27 0.06
C PHE A 145 7.61 6.87 -1.39
N GLU A 146 7.85 5.63 -1.78
CA GLU A 146 7.23 5.08 -2.98
C GLU A 146 5.74 4.86 -2.74
N LYS A 147 4.91 5.11 -3.75
CA LYS A 147 3.46 5.23 -3.58
C LYS A 147 2.71 4.30 -4.49
N PHE A 148 1.63 3.73 -3.96
CA PHE A 148 0.72 2.86 -4.69
C PHE A 148 -0.72 3.34 -4.46
N VAL A 149 -1.38 3.82 -5.50
CA VAL A 149 -2.81 4.14 -5.47
C VAL A 149 -3.59 2.88 -5.79
N VAL A 150 -4.49 2.50 -4.90
CA VAL A 150 -5.37 1.34 -5.07
C VAL A 150 -6.80 1.82 -5.23
N ALA A 151 -7.39 1.52 -6.38
CA ALA A 151 -8.80 1.81 -6.62
C ALA A 151 -9.72 0.80 -5.89
N PRO A 152 -10.98 1.14 -5.61
CA PRO A 152 -11.95 0.25 -4.92
C PRO A 152 -12.09 -1.13 -5.56
N GLY A 153 -11.89 -1.23 -6.88
CA GLY A 153 -11.88 -2.50 -7.62
C GLY A 153 -10.57 -3.28 -7.56
N GLY A 154 -9.57 -2.81 -6.82
CA GLY A 154 -8.27 -3.47 -6.64
C GLY A 154 -7.23 -3.14 -7.71
N ALA A 155 -7.54 -2.29 -8.70
CA ALA A 155 -6.53 -1.81 -9.65
C ALA A 155 -5.50 -0.93 -8.94
N VAL A 156 -4.21 -1.15 -9.22
CA VAL A 156 -3.09 -0.46 -8.56
C VAL A 156 -2.31 0.35 -9.58
N THR A 157 -2.00 1.60 -9.24
CA THR A 157 -1.11 2.49 -9.99
C THR A 157 0.08 2.86 -9.11
N ARG A 158 1.30 2.67 -9.62
CA ARG A 158 2.55 2.89 -8.88
C ARG A 158 3.22 4.19 -9.26
N PHE A 159 3.71 4.93 -8.26
CA PHE A 159 4.44 6.18 -8.41
C PHE A 159 5.77 6.12 -7.66
N GLY A 160 6.83 6.60 -8.29
CA GLY A 160 8.17 6.61 -7.71
C GLY A 160 8.30 7.50 -6.46
N PRO A 161 9.37 7.31 -5.67
CA PRO A 161 9.56 8.01 -4.39
C PRO A 161 9.58 9.54 -4.50
N LYS A 162 10.11 10.05 -5.61
CA LYS A 162 10.26 11.50 -5.86
C LYS A 162 8.97 12.20 -6.32
N VAL A 163 7.96 11.42 -6.72
CA VAL A 163 6.63 11.98 -7.02
C VAL A 163 6.02 12.46 -5.72
N THR A 164 5.82 13.76 -5.60
CA THR A 164 5.28 14.35 -4.37
C THR A 164 3.77 14.14 -4.25
N PRO A 165 3.20 14.23 -3.05
CA PRO A 165 1.75 14.10 -2.86
C PRO A 165 0.92 15.13 -3.63
N GLU A 166 1.51 16.27 -3.98
CA GLU A 166 0.87 17.36 -4.74
C GLU A 166 0.98 17.17 -6.27
N ASP A 167 1.69 16.16 -6.73
CA ASP A 167 1.86 15.90 -8.16
C ASP A 167 0.51 15.69 -8.85
N ALA A 168 0.32 16.38 -9.97
CA ALA A 168 -0.96 16.39 -10.68
C ALA A 168 -1.38 14.99 -11.17
N ALA A 169 -0.42 14.15 -11.57
CA ALA A 169 -0.73 12.78 -12.01
C ALA A 169 -1.15 11.89 -10.85
N LEU A 170 -0.51 12.04 -9.68
CA LEU A 170 -0.90 11.33 -8.47
C LEU A 170 -2.29 11.78 -8.00
N VAL A 171 -2.53 13.08 -7.90
CA VAL A 171 -3.81 13.64 -7.45
C VAL A 171 -4.95 13.22 -8.38
N SER A 172 -4.77 13.35 -9.71
CA SER A 172 -5.81 12.95 -10.67
C SER A 172 -6.09 11.44 -10.62
N THR A 173 -5.08 10.61 -10.35
CA THR A 173 -5.27 9.16 -10.16
C THR A 173 -6.08 8.87 -8.90
N ILE A 174 -5.81 9.57 -7.80
CA ILE A 174 -6.61 9.45 -6.56
C ILE A 174 -8.05 9.87 -6.83
N GLU A 175 -8.27 11.04 -7.45
CA GLU A 175 -9.62 11.55 -7.74
C GLU A 175 -10.42 10.61 -8.64
N ALA A 176 -9.79 10.01 -9.66
CA ALA A 176 -10.42 9.03 -10.52
C ALA A 176 -10.76 7.70 -9.78
N ALA A 177 -10.06 7.40 -8.70
CA ALA A 177 -10.27 6.21 -7.89
C ALA A 177 -11.30 6.40 -6.76
N LEU A 178 -11.71 7.64 -6.46
CA LEU A 178 -12.69 7.88 -5.39
C LEU A 178 -14.00 7.15 -5.71
N PRO A 179 -14.62 6.50 -4.70
CA PRO A 179 -15.94 5.89 -4.89
C PRO A 179 -16.99 6.96 -5.20
N ALA A 180 -18.03 6.54 -5.93
CA ALA A 180 -19.16 7.41 -6.33
C ALA A 180 -20.01 7.86 -5.14
#